data_a3ed82ac63a84af3ac06ce81b9881a8a
#
_entry.id   a3ed82ac63a84af3ac06ce81b9881a8a
#
_cell.length_a   1.000
_cell.length_b   1.000
_cell.length_c   1.000
_cell.angle_alpha   90.00
_cell.angle_beta   90.00
_cell.angle_gamma   90.00
#
_symmetry.space_group_name_H-M   'P 1'
#
loop_
_entity.id
_entity.type
_entity.pdbx_description
1 polymer ?
#
loop_
_entity_poly.entity_id
_entity_poly.type
_entity_poly.pdbx_seq_one_letter_code
_entity_poly.pdbx_strand_id
1 'polypeptide(L)'
;AAIHQLPHFDASHARFVSLLGCLTRNYALNPHDVMHRIAEKTGAQAYMMPVPFFANTVEDREVLLSQRGVSEVFSMAAGSTVKLVGIGTVEPAAQLVEAGLIAVQEINDRSAAGAIGEMLGYFFDARGQRITNSLTARTLAVSLDARRRENIVALVGGQSKVAATKAALA
;
A
#
# COMPACT_ATOMS: atom_id res chain seq x y z
N ALA A 1 10.64 1.53 8.92
CA ALA A 1 12.09 1.59 9.16
C ALA A 1 12.78 2.69 8.35
N ALA A 2 12.63 2.77 7.00
CA ALA A 2 13.37 3.74 6.16
C ALA A 2 13.12 5.21 6.54
N ILE A 3 11.89 5.60 6.83
CA ILE A 3 11.51 6.98 7.14
C ILE A 3 12.21 7.53 8.41
N HIS A 4 12.58 6.65 9.36
CA HIS A 4 13.29 7.07 10.56
C HIS A 4 14.70 7.55 10.27
N GLN A 5 15.31 7.04 9.20
CA GLN A 5 16.66 7.39 8.75
C GLN A 5 16.68 8.62 7.84
N LEU A 6 15.50 9.11 7.42
CA LEU A 6 15.41 10.30 6.60
C LEU A 6 15.90 11.52 7.40
N PRO A 7 16.90 12.28 6.91
CA PRO A 7 17.30 13.54 7.55
C PRO A 7 16.22 14.60 7.43
N HIS A 8 16.31 15.67 8.21
CA HIS A 8 15.51 16.87 7.97
C HIS A 8 16.08 17.61 6.76
N PHE A 9 15.20 17.96 5.82
CA PHE A 9 15.54 18.78 4.65
C PHE A 9 14.29 19.51 4.14
N ASP A 10 14.48 20.63 3.50
CA ASP A 10 13.37 21.41 2.95
C ASP A 10 12.88 20.80 1.63
N ALA A 11 11.64 20.32 1.64
CA ALA A 11 10.87 19.93 0.46
C ALA A 11 9.45 20.52 0.52
N SER A 12 9.31 21.73 1.06
CA SER A 12 8.03 22.43 1.23
C SER A 12 7.26 22.63 -0.09
N HIS A 13 7.96 22.59 -1.21
CA HIS A 13 7.39 22.64 -2.57
C HIS A 13 6.77 21.28 -3.03
N ALA A 14 7.10 20.17 -2.34
CA ALA A 14 6.57 18.85 -2.66
C ALA A 14 5.22 18.59 -1.97
N ARG A 15 4.49 17.61 -2.49
CA ARG A 15 3.30 17.05 -1.85
C ARG A 15 3.47 15.53 -1.72
N PHE A 16 3.26 15.02 -0.54
CA PHE A 16 3.22 13.59 -0.28
C PHE A 16 1.78 13.15 -0.12
N VAL A 17 1.42 12.04 -0.72
CA VAL A 17 0.07 11.48 -0.64
C VAL A 17 0.13 9.99 -0.38
N SER A 18 -0.70 9.50 0.54
CA SER A 18 -0.82 8.07 0.81
C SER A 18 -1.38 7.34 -0.40
N LEU A 19 -0.77 6.22 -0.79
CA LEU A 19 -1.23 5.37 -1.90
C LEU A 19 -2.32 4.36 -1.46
N LEU A 20 -2.59 4.26 -0.16
CA LEU A 20 -3.51 3.28 0.41
C LEU A 20 -4.22 3.84 1.64
N GLY A 21 -5.35 3.23 2.00
CA GLY A 21 -6.09 3.54 3.20
C GLY A 21 -5.35 3.18 4.50
N CYS A 22 -5.96 3.51 5.63
CA CYS A 22 -5.35 3.33 6.95
C CYS A 22 -5.02 1.86 7.23
N LEU A 23 -3.79 1.61 7.68
CA LEU A 23 -3.25 0.29 8.01
C LEU A 23 -3.57 -0.15 9.45
N THR A 24 -4.52 0.48 10.13
CA THR A 24 -4.92 0.08 11.49
C THR A 24 -6.41 -0.20 11.57
N ARG A 25 -6.81 -1.36 12.06
CA ARG A 25 -8.22 -1.67 12.36
C ARG A 25 -8.76 -0.90 13.56
N ASN A 26 -7.90 -0.51 14.48
CA ASN A 26 -8.31 0.07 15.77
C ASN A 26 -8.39 1.59 15.75
N TYR A 27 -8.14 2.23 14.59
CA TYR A 27 -8.11 3.70 14.45
C TYR A 27 -7.26 4.43 15.50
N ALA A 28 -6.42 3.69 16.24
CA ALA A 28 -5.48 4.27 17.17
C ALA A 28 -4.47 5.12 16.39
N LEU A 29 -4.12 6.26 16.95
CA LEU A 29 -3.04 7.07 16.41
C LEU A 29 -1.79 6.17 16.27
N ASN A 30 -1.36 5.96 15.04
CA ASN A 30 -0.15 5.22 14.77
C ASN A 30 1.04 6.17 15.00
N PRO A 31 1.83 6.01 16.09
CA PRO A 31 3.01 6.86 16.31
C PRO A 31 4.07 6.67 15.23
N HIS A 32 3.87 5.70 14.34
CA HIS A 32 4.72 5.43 13.18
C HIS A 32 4.07 5.90 11.87
N ASP A 33 3.12 6.83 11.94
CA ASP A 33 2.50 7.39 10.74
C ASP A 33 3.57 8.02 9.85
N VAL A 34 3.79 7.35 8.73
CA VAL A 34 4.80 7.73 7.73
C VAL A 34 4.51 9.13 7.19
N MET A 35 3.23 9.46 6.98
CA MET A 35 2.83 10.75 6.38
C MET A 35 3.11 11.92 7.32
N HIS A 36 2.79 11.76 8.61
CA HIS A 36 3.10 12.77 9.61
C HIS A 36 4.62 13.01 9.71
N ARG A 37 5.40 11.94 9.78
CA ARG A 37 6.87 12.02 9.88
C ARG A 37 7.52 12.63 8.64
N ILE A 38 6.98 12.36 7.45
CA ILE A 38 7.46 13.00 6.22
C ILE A 38 7.19 14.50 6.30
N ALA A 39 5.97 14.91 6.64
CA ALA A 39 5.62 16.31 6.78
C ALA A 39 6.54 17.04 7.78
N GLU A 40 6.75 16.45 8.96
CA GLU A 40 7.64 16.99 10.01
C GLU A 40 9.09 17.17 9.54
N LYS A 41 9.63 16.16 8.81
CA LYS A 41 11.02 16.17 8.37
C LYS A 41 11.31 17.04 7.15
N THR A 42 10.30 17.31 6.35
CA THR A 42 10.47 17.95 5.03
C THR A 42 9.77 19.29 4.89
N GLY A 43 8.89 19.67 5.83
CA GLY A 43 8.02 20.83 5.70
C GLY A 43 6.98 20.72 4.60
N ALA A 44 6.85 19.56 3.93
CA ALA A 44 5.95 19.33 2.83
C ALA A 44 4.52 19.09 3.30
N GLN A 45 3.54 19.38 2.44
CA GLN A 45 2.15 18.98 2.66
C GLN A 45 1.99 17.47 2.52
N ALA A 46 1.35 16.82 3.49
CA ALA A 46 1.08 15.39 3.50
C ALA A 46 -0.43 15.12 3.53
N TYR A 47 -0.90 14.30 2.61
CA TYR A 47 -2.31 13.94 2.44
C TYR A 47 -2.50 12.46 2.76
N MET A 48 -3.36 12.17 3.74
CA MET A 48 -3.74 10.81 4.11
C MET A 48 -4.98 10.38 3.34
N MET A 49 -5.05 9.10 3.01
CA MET A 49 -6.25 8.48 2.47
C MET A 49 -7.25 8.24 3.62
N PRO A 50 -8.37 8.98 3.72
CA PRO A 50 -9.25 8.95 4.89
C PRO A 50 -10.26 7.78 4.84
N VAL A 51 -9.78 6.58 4.54
CA VAL A 51 -10.56 5.35 4.41
C VAL A 51 -9.79 4.18 5.01
N PRO A 52 -10.47 3.06 5.39
CA PRO A 52 -9.77 1.84 5.77
C PRO A 52 -9.00 1.26 4.57
N PHE A 53 -8.03 0.39 4.84
CA PHE A 53 -7.27 -0.27 3.77
C PHE A 53 -8.13 -1.29 2.98
N PHE A 54 -9.02 -2.00 3.67
CA PHE A 54 -10.01 -2.89 3.08
C PHE A 54 -11.42 -2.45 3.48
N ALA A 55 -12.30 -2.28 2.52
CA ALA A 55 -13.72 -2.13 2.77
C ALA A 55 -14.34 -3.46 3.25
N ASN A 56 -15.51 -3.43 3.89
CA ASN A 56 -16.20 -4.65 4.31
C ASN A 56 -16.73 -5.43 3.09
N THR A 57 -17.28 -4.71 2.11
CA THR A 57 -17.82 -5.26 0.85
C THR A 57 -17.30 -4.49 -0.35
N VAL A 58 -17.58 -4.97 -1.56
CA VAL A 58 -17.30 -4.25 -2.82
C VAL A 58 -18.16 -3.01 -2.92
N GLU A 59 -19.40 -3.09 -2.50
CA GLU A 59 -20.37 -1.99 -2.50
C GLU A 59 -19.91 -0.89 -1.55
N ASP A 60 -19.46 -1.24 -0.33
CA ASP A 60 -18.88 -0.27 0.61
C ASP A 60 -17.65 0.45 0.01
N ARG A 61 -16.81 -0.29 -0.73
CA ARG A 61 -15.67 0.29 -1.43
C ARG A 61 -16.13 1.35 -2.44
N GLU A 62 -17.14 1.06 -3.24
CA GLU A 62 -17.66 1.99 -4.23
C GLU A 62 -18.24 3.25 -3.56
N VAL A 63 -19.00 3.08 -2.49
CA VAL A 63 -19.54 4.19 -1.70
C VAL A 63 -18.42 5.07 -1.12
N LEU A 64 -17.38 4.47 -0.54
CA LEU A 64 -16.24 5.21 0.00
C LEU A 64 -15.50 5.99 -1.10
N LEU A 65 -15.26 5.37 -2.25
CA LEU A 65 -14.58 6.01 -3.38
C LEU A 65 -15.39 7.15 -4.02
N SER A 66 -16.73 7.11 -3.92
CA SER A 66 -17.61 8.16 -4.42
C SER A 66 -17.62 9.42 -3.55
N GLN A 67 -17.14 9.35 -2.30
CA GLN A 67 -17.06 10.53 -1.42
C GLN A 67 -16.08 11.54 -2.00
N ARG A 68 -16.50 12.81 -2.10
CA ARG A 68 -15.73 13.86 -2.76
C ARG A 68 -14.29 13.97 -2.27
N GLY A 69 -14.07 14.08 -0.96
CA GLY A 69 -12.73 14.19 -0.39
C GLY A 69 -11.87 12.95 -0.61
N VAL A 70 -12.48 11.75 -0.65
CA VAL A 70 -11.79 10.49 -0.94
C VAL A 70 -11.37 10.43 -2.39
N SER A 71 -12.28 10.72 -3.33
CA SER A 71 -11.98 10.70 -4.76
C SER A 71 -10.88 11.70 -5.15
N GLU A 72 -10.85 12.87 -4.50
CA GLU A 72 -9.81 13.88 -4.71
C GLU A 72 -8.42 13.38 -4.29
N VAL A 73 -8.29 12.76 -3.10
CA VAL A 73 -7.03 12.19 -2.62
C VAL A 73 -6.61 11.00 -3.47
N PHE A 74 -7.55 10.14 -3.88
CA PHE A 74 -7.27 9.03 -4.82
C PHE A 74 -6.73 9.54 -6.17
N SER A 75 -7.33 10.59 -6.72
CA SER A 75 -6.87 11.20 -7.97
C SER A 75 -5.48 11.80 -7.83
N MET A 76 -5.19 12.47 -6.71
CA MET A 76 -3.87 12.99 -6.39
C MET A 76 -2.84 11.86 -6.29
N ALA A 77 -3.18 10.79 -5.58
CA ALA A 77 -2.31 9.61 -5.41
C ALA A 77 -2.04 8.90 -6.75
N ALA A 78 -3.06 8.71 -7.57
CA ALA A 78 -2.93 8.12 -8.90
C ALA A 78 -2.06 8.98 -9.84
N GLY A 79 -2.19 10.31 -9.75
CA GLY A 79 -1.42 11.27 -10.55
C GLY A 79 -0.02 11.61 -10.00
N SER A 80 0.44 10.95 -8.93
CA SER A 80 1.76 11.20 -8.36
C SER A 80 2.88 10.93 -9.36
N THR A 81 3.85 11.86 -9.44
CA THR A 81 5.00 11.77 -10.35
C THR A 81 5.92 10.60 -10.04
N VAL A 82 6.07 10.29 -8.74
CA VAL A 82 6.85 9.15 -8.23
C VAL A 82 6.03 8.43 -7.18
N LYS A 83 5.98 7.11 -7.24
CA LYS A 83 5.31 6.26 -6.26
C LYS A 83 6.35 5.44 -5.50
N LEU A 84 6.40 5.61 -4.18
CA LEU A 84 7.24 4.81 -3.30
C LEU A 84 6.40 3.68 -2.70
N VAL A 85 6.83 2.44 -2.90
CA VAL A 85 6.08 1.26 -2.48
C VAL A 85 6.95 0.26 -1.73
N GLY A 86 6.34 -0.56 -0.89
CA GLY A 86 6.96 -1.74 -0.32
C GLY A 86 6.50 -3.00 -1.04
N ILE A 87 7.31 -4.07 -0.99
CA ILE A 87 6.89 -5.40 -1.41
C ILE A 87 6.74 -6.26 -0.16
N GLY A 88 5.56 -6.85 0.02
CA GLY A 88 5.22 -7.80 1.07
C GLY A 88 5.36 -9.24 0.62
N THR A 89 5.44 -10.15 1.60
CA THR A 89 5.37 -11.60 1.39
C THR A 89 3.96 -12.12 1.66
N VAL A 90 3.72 -13.39 1.32
CA VAL A 90 2.47 -14.12 1.61
C VAL A 90 2.68 -15.18 2.68
N GLU A 91 3.66 -15.00 3.53
CA GLU A 91 3.94 -15.86 4.68
C GLU A 91 3.02 -15.53 5.87
N PRO A 92 2.79 -16.45 6.82
CA PRO A 92 1.98 -16.20 8.03
C PRO A 92 2.45 -15.01 8.87
N ALA A 93 3.74 -14.66 8.83
CA ALA A 93 4.34 -13.48 9.45
C ALA A 93 4.31 -12.24 8.53
N ALA A 94 3.48 -12.23 7.49
CA ALA A 94 3.36 -11.07 6.61
C ALA A 94 2.84 -9.84 7.37
N GLN A 95 3.30 -8.67 6.98
CA GLN A 95 2.95 -7.40 7.63
C GLN A 95 1.44 -7.16 7.73
N LEU A 96 0.66 -7.62 6.75
CA LEU A 96 -0.81 -7.49 6.77
C LEU A 96 -1.45 -8.31 7.89
N VAL A 97 -0.87 -9.47 8.21
CA VAL A 97 -1.31 -10.32 9.33
C VAL A 97 -0.88 -9.71 10.66
N GLU A 98 0.39 -9.31 10.79
CA GLU A 98 0.91 -8.66 11.99
C GLU A 98 0.15 -7.36 12.35
N ALA A 99 -0.25 -6.61 11.34
CA ALA A 99 -1.09 -5.42 11.50
C ALA A 99 -2.58 -5.75 11.79
N GLY A 100 -2.96 -7.03 11.83
CA GLY A 100 -4.35 -7.47 12.06
C GLY A 100 -5.32 -7.10 10.94
N LEU A 101 -4.82 -6.78 9.74
CA LEU A 101 -5.65 -6.37 8.59
C LEU A 101 -6.31 -7.56 7.91
N ILE A 102 -5.64 -8.70 7.89
CA ILE A 102 -6.13 -9.99 7.38
C ILE A 102 -5.84 -11.09 8.38
N ALA A 103 -6.61 -12.17 8.33
CA ALA A 103 -6.38 -13.35 9.15
C ALA A 103 -5.25 -14.23 8.56
N VAL A 104 -4.59 -15.03 9.42
CA VAL A 104 -3.57 -16.01 8.97
C VAL A 104 -4.17 -16.95 7.93
N GLN A 105 -5.41 -17.40 8.10
CA GLN A 105 -6.08 -18.27 7.13
C GLN A 105 -6.20 -17.60 5.76
N GLU A 106 -6.54 -16.31 5.71
CA GLU A 106 -6.65 -15.58 4.45
C GLU A 106 -5.32 -15.49 3.72
N ILE A 107 -4.18 -15.31 4.42
CA ILE A 107 -2.86 -15.28 3.77
C ILE A 107 -2.46 -16.66 3.26
N ASN A 108 -2.77 -17.73 4.02
CA ASN A 108 -2.50 -19.11 3.60
C ASN A 108 -3.29 -19.47 2.34
N ASP A 109 -4.55 -19.08 2.25
CA ASP A 109 -5.39 -19.28 1.06
C ASP A 109 -4.80 -18.55 -0.17
N ARG A 110 -4.18 -17.38 0.00
CA ARG A 110 -3.50 -16.64 -1.08
C ARG A 110 -2.24 -17.35 -1.53
N SER A 111 -1.43 -17.85 -0.59
CA SER A 111 -0.25 -18.65 -0.88
C SER A 111 -0.64 -19.92 -1.65
N ALA A 112 -1.67 -20.63 -1.20
CA ALA A 112 -2.21 -21.81 -1.90
C ALA A 112 -2.74 -21.48 -3.31
N ALA A 113 -3.24 -20.28 -3.53
CA ALA A 113 -3.65 -19.79 -4.85
C ALA A 113 -2.48 -19.31 -5.74
N GLY A 114 -1.23 -19.57 -5.34
CA GLY A 114 -0.02 -19.25 -6.11
C GLY A 114 0.51 -17.85 -5.94
N ALA A 115 0.00 -17.08 -4.97
CA ALA A 115 0.57 -15.78 -4.64
C ALA A 115 1.95 -15.95 -4.00
N ILE A 116 2.93 -15.15 -4.41
CA ILE A 116 4.26 -15.11 -3.81
C ILE A 116 4.63 -13.75 -3.25
N GLY A 117 3.89 -12.71 -3.60
CA GLY A 117 4.11 -11.36 -3.10
C GLY A 117 2.85 -10.52 -3.08
N GLU A 118 2.98 -9.38 -2.42
CA GLU A 118 1.93 -8.38 -2.27
C GLU A 118 2.52 -6.98 -2.45
N MET A 119 1.76 -6.08 -3.05
CA MET A 119 2.06 -4.65 -3.16
C MET A 119 0.77 -3.85 -3.08
N LEU A 120 0.67 -2.93 -2.12
CA LEU A 120 -0.52 -2.09 -1.87
C LEU A 120 -1.83 -2.90 -1.69
N GLY A 121 -1.77 -4.12 -1.10
CA GLY A 121 -2.92 -5.02 -0.92
C GLY A 121 -3.31 -5.82 -2.16
N TYR A 122 -2.53 -5.73 -3.23
CA TYR A 122 -2.71 -6.54 -4.43
C TYR A 122 -1.68 -7.66 -4.48
N PHE A 123 -2.17 -8.89 -4.57
CA PHE A 123 -1.33 -10.09 -4.62
C PHE A 123 -0.93 -10.42 -6.06
N PHE A 124 0.25 -11.00 -6.22
CA PHE A 124 0.76 -11.41 -7.52
C PHE A 124 1.49 -12.76 -7.45
N ASP A 125 1.49 -13.47 -8.57
CA ASP A 125 2.15 -14.77 -8.74
C ASP A 125 3.64 -14.64 -9.11
N ALA A 126 4.29 -15.78 -9.38
CA ALA A 126 5.71 -15.84 -9.73
C ALA A 126 6.07 -15.16 -11.08
N ARG A 127 5.08 -14.82 -11.89
CA ARG A 127 5.22 -14.10 -13.15
C ARG A 127 4.88 -12.62 -13.03
N GLY A 128 4.64 -12.12 -11.81
CA GLY A 128 4.17 -10.77 -11.55
C GLY A 128 2.71 -10.52 -11.95
N GLN A 129 1.96 -11.57 -12.31
CA GLN A 129 0.56 -11.45 -12.70
C GLN A 129 -0.31 -11.24 -11.47
N ARG A 130 -1.16 -10.22 -11.51
CA ARG A 130 -2.07 -9.91 -10.41
C ARG A 130 -3.10 -11.01 -10.21
N ILE A 131 -3.26 -11.44 -8.97
CA ILE A 131 -4.28 -12.40 -8.55
C ILE A 131 -5.50 -11.62 -8.08
N THR A 132 -6.64 -11.83 -8.75
CA THR A 132 -7.92 -11.23 -8.36
C THR A 132 -8.69 -12.17 -7.42
N ASN A 133 -9.18 -11.62 -6.32
CA ASN A 133 -9.97 -12.35 -5.32
C ASN A 133 -10.88 -11.39 -4.54
N SER A 134 -11.70 -11.92 -3.63
CA SER A 134 -12.64 -11.13 -2.82
C SER A 134 -11.96 -10.04 -1.98
N LEU A 135 -10.74 -10.26 -1.51
CA LEU A 135 -10.00 -9.27 -0.73
C LEU A 135 -9.49 -8.13 -1.61
N THR A 136 -8.87 -8.46 -2.77
CA THR A 136 -8.37 -7.44 -3.70
C THR A 136 -9.50 -6.61 -4.31
N ALA A 137 -10.70 -7.16 -4.44
CA ALA A 137 -11.88 -6.43 -4.89
C ALA A 137 -12.34 -5.36 -3.88
N ARG A 138 -12.01 -5.52 -2.59
CA ARG A 138 -12.34 -4.59 -1.49
C ARG A 138 -11.19 -3.67 -1.09
N THR A 139 -10.04 -3.77 -1.77
CA THR A 139 -8.84 -2.98 -1.46
C THR A 139 -9.05 -1.50 -1.79
N LEU A 140 -8.76 -0.63 -0.85
CA LEU A 140 -8.78 0.82 -0.97
C LEU A 140 -7.34 1.34 -1.07
N ALA A 141 -6.73 1.08 -2.21
CA ALA A 141 -5.39 1.53 -2.57
C ALA A 141 -5.32 1.86 -4.05
N VAL A 142 -4.35 2.68 -4.44
CA VAL A 142 -4.06 2.97 -5.84
C VAL A 142 -3.61 1.68 -6.52
N SER A 143 -4.25 1.35 -7.65
CA SER A 143 -3.80 0.24 -8.48
C SER A 143 -2.61 0.70 -9.31
N LEU A 144 -1.50 -0.01 -9.21
CA LEU A 144 -0.36 0.19 -10.09
C LEU A 144 -0.63 -0.56 -11.40
N ASP A 145 -0.55 0.14 -12.52
CA ASP A 145 -0.73 -0.44 -13.85
C ASP A 145 0.64 -0.53 -14.55
N ALA A 146 1.12 -1.77 -14.73
CA ALA A 146 2.37 -2.04 -15.42
C ALA A 146 2.39 -1.51 -16.89
N ARG A 147 1.22 -1.26 -17.47
CA ARG A 147 1.09 -0.69 -18.83
C ARG A 147 1.29 0.83 -18.85
N ARG A 148 1.19 1.50 -17.71
CA ARG A 148 1.48 2.92 -17.58
C ARG A 148 2.96 3.09 -17.28
N ARG A 149 3.60 4.06 -17.92
CA ARG A 149 4.97 4.47 -17.57
C ARG A 149 4.93 5.27 -16.26
N GLU A 150 4.78 4.57 -15.16
CA GLU A 150 4.80 5.16 -13.82
C GLU A 150 6.21 5.07 -13.23
N ASN A 151 6.67 6.13 -12.60
CA ASN A 151 7.93 6.09 -11.85
C ASN A 151 7.67 5.43 -10.49
N ILE A 152 7.90 4.13 -10.40
CA ILE A 152 7.72 3.35 -9.18
C ILE A 152 9.08 3.04 -8.60
N VAL A 153 9.28 3.36 -7.33
CA VAL A 153 10.46 3.00 -6.55
C VAL A 153 10.04 2.03 -5.45
N ALA A 154 10.48 0.79 -5.56
CA ALA A 154 10.22 -0.23 -4.53
C ALA A 154 11.32 -0.23 -3.47
N LEU A 155 10.93 -0.06 -2.20
CA LEU A 155 11.80 -0.18 -1.05
C LEU A 155 11.64 -1.57 -0.44
N VAL A 156 12.67 -2.41 -0.59
CA VAL A 156 12.62 -3.83 -0.20
C VAL A 156 13.84 -4.17 0.63
N GLY A 157 13.64 -4.96 1.69
CA GLY A 157 14.72 -5.46 2.53
C GLY A 157 14.36 -6.82 3.14
N GLY A 158 15.36 -7.68 3.30
CA GLY A 158 15.22 -9.02 3.88
C GLY A 158 15.22 -10.15 2.85
N GLN A 159 15.84 -11.27 3.24
CA GLN A 159 16.02 -12.44 2.37
C GLN A 159 14.69 -13.09 1.94
N SER A 160 13.70 -13.09 2.81
CA SER A 160 12.36 -13.64 2.53
C SER A 160 11.65 -12.95 1.35
N LYS A 161 12.03 -11.72 1.03
CA LYS A 161 11.40 -10.91 -0.03
C LYS A 161 12.01 -11.09 -1.42
N VAL A 162 13.09 -11.86 -1.55
CA VAL A 162 13.82 -12.00 -2.83
C VAL A 162 12.92 -12.57 -3.93
N ALA A 163 12.14 -13.63 -3.64
CA ALA A 163 11.24 -14.24 -4.63
C ALA A 163 10.15 -13.25 -5.08
N ALA A 164 9.48 -12.60 -4.13
CA ALA A 164 8.46 -11.60 -4.40
C ALA A 164 9.01 -10.41 -5.21
N THR A 165 10.24 -9.96 -4.88
CA THR A 165 10.89 -8.86 -5.61
C THR A 165 11.18 -9.23 -7.06
N LYS A 166 11.72 -10.44 -7.30
CA LYS A 166 11.97 -10.92 -8.67
C LYS A 166 10.69 -10.97 -9.50
N ALA A 167 9.61 -11.47 -8.91
CA ALA A 167 8.32 -11.53 -9.60
C ALA A 167 7.71 -10.15 -9.88
N ALA A 168 7.85 -9.21 -8.97
CA ALA A 168 7.37 -7.83 -9.16
C ALA A 168 8.12 -7.08 -10.28
N LEU A 169 9.30 -7.56 -10.70
CA LEU A 169 10.14 -6.98 -11.76
C LEU A 169 10.03 -7.74 -13.10
N ALA A 170 9.29 -8.84 -13.14
CA ALA A 170 9.08 -9.65 -14.34
C ALA A 170 8.05 -9.04 -15.29
#